data_0b51c9356e40859b8529117eceba02f0
#
_entry.id   0b51c9356e40859b8529117eceba02f0
#
_cell.length_a   1.000
_cell.length_b   1.000
_cell.length_c   1.000
_cell.angle_alpha   90.00
_cell.angle_beta   90.00
_cell.angle_gamma   90.00
#
_symmetry.space_group_name_H-M   'P 1'
#
loop_
_entity.id
_entity.type
_entity.pdbx_description
1 polymer ?
#
loop_
_entity_poly.entity_id
_entity_poly.type
_entity_poly.pdbx_seq_one_letter_code
_entity_poly.pdbx_strand_id
1 'polypeptide(L)'
;DVIGLIIEKISGIPLRDWILSAVESAGFEDGLYIASDRYGMPWLSGGGCLITRDFLRMGLLFARKGKGVGKRQIGSAKFLNQTIKNICPKYMELSKNKYLYYSNSTMTSGNVIGHSGYGGQYLAINLKTGNVAAFFSVLETKSATKESYKKDMINMLSLIHI
;
A
#
# COMPACT_ATOMS: atom_id res chain seq x y z
N ASP A 1 8.76 -7.50 -13.58
CA ASP A 1 8.64 -6.26 -12.78
C ASP A 1 10.04 -5.68 -12.52
N VAL A 2 10.36 -4.53 -13.17
CA VAL A 2 11.72 -3.95 -13.16
C VAL A 2 12.20 -3.62 -11.74
N ILE A 3 11.31 -3.16 -10.86
CA ILE A 3 11.66 -2.83 -9.47
C ILE A 3 12.13 -4.07 -8.72
N GLY A 4 11.46 -5.21 -8.90
CA GLY A 4 11.86 -6.47 -8.29
C GLY A 4 13.27 -6.90 -8.73
N LEU A 5 13.56 -6.82 -10.03
CA LEU A 5 14.89 -7.11 -10.58
C LEU A 5 15.97 -6.18 -10.00
N ILE A 6 15.66 -4.90 -9.84
CA ILE A 6 16.58 -3.92 -9.23
C ILE A 6 16.86 -4.29 -7.76
N ILE A 7 15.82 -4.65 -7.00
CA ILE A 7 15.97 -5.05 -5.59
C ILE A 7 16.88 -6.27 -5.50
N GLU A 8 16.63 -7.32 -6.27
CA GLU A 8 17.49 -8.52 -6.28
C GLU A 8 18.93 -8.19 -6.66
N LYS A 9 19.11 -7.40 -7.73
CA LYS A 9 20.44 -7.04 -8.22
C LYS A 9 21.27 -6.25 -7.20
N ILE A 10 20.64 -5.32 -6.48
CA ILE A 10 21.34 -4.48 -5.50
C ILE A 10 21.59 -5.22 -4.20
N SER A 11 20.62 -6.00 -3.73
CA SER A 11 20.70 -6.66 -2.43
C SER A 11 21.42 -8.00 -2.47
N GLY A 12 21.47 -8.66 -3.62
CA GLY A 12 21.90 -10.06 -3.73
C GLY A 12 20.92 -11.06 -3.10
N ILE A 13 19.72 -10.62 -2.71
CA ILE A 13 18.70 -11.43 -2.02
C ILE A 13 17.52 -11.61 -2.99
N PRO A 14 16.99 -12.84 -3.17
CA PRO A 14 15.82 -13.09 -3.99
C PRO A 14 14.63 -12.24 -3.52
N LEU A 15 13.85 -11.67 -4.46
CA LEU A 15 12.70 -10.83 -4.16
C LEU A 15 11.67 -11.53 -3.28
N ARG A 16 11.50 -12.86 -3.48
CA ARG A 16 10.64 -13.69 -2.64
C ARG A 16 11.02 -13.58 -1.16
N ASP A 17 12.30 -13.62 -0.83
CA ASP A 17 12.79 -13.58 0.55
C ASP A 17 12.59 -12.19 1.17
N TRP A 18 12.71 -11.13 0.36
CA TRP A 18 12.32 -9.78 0.75
C TRP A 18 10.84 -9.68 1.09
N ILE A 19 9.97 -10.26 0.27
CA ILE A 19 8.52 -10.28 0.50
C ILE A 19 8.21 -11.06 1.78
N LEU A 20 8.80 -12.24 1.96
CA LEU A 20 8.63 -13.05 3.18
C LEU A 20 9.07 -12.28 4.43
N SER A 21 10.23 -11.62 4.39
CA SER A 21 10.69 -10.79 5.50
C SER A 21 9.71 -9.64 5.85
N ALA A 22 9.09 -9.04 4.83
CA ALA A 22 8.08 -8.02 5.04
C ALA A 22 6.80 -8.58 5.66
N VAL A 23 6.32 -9.73 5.17
CA VAL A 23 5.14 -10.45 5.65
C VAL A 23 5.31 -10.87 7.12
N GLU A 24 6.43 -11.50 7.45
CA GLU A 24 6.78 -11.88 8.82
C GLU A 24 6.86 -10.66 9.75
N SER A 25 7.52 -9.61 9.30
CA SER A 25 7.66 -8.37 10.08
C SER A 25 6.34 -7.64 10.27
N ALA A 26 5.40 -7.74 9.32
CA ALA A 26 4.05 -7.21 9.46
C ALA A 26 3.22 -8.02 10.47
N GLY A 27 3.61 -9.28 10.74
CA GLY A 27 2.92 -10.18 11.65
C GLY A 27 1.70 -10.85 11.02
N PHE A 28 1.80 -11.25 9.75
CA PHE A 28 0.72 -11.99 9.09
C PHE A 28 0.43 -13.29 9.82
N GLU A 29 -0.83 -13.65 9.89
CA GLU A 29 -1.33 -14.90 10.47
C GLU A 29 -1.70 -15.92 9.41
N ASP A 30 -2.02 -15.43 8.19
CA ASP A 30 -2.36 -16.24 7.03
C ASP A 30 -1.34 -16.05 5.89
N GLY A 31 -1.52 -16.85 4.84
CA GLY A 31 -0.62 -16.83 3.70
C GLY A 31 -0.83 -15.60 2.79
N LEU A 32 0.26 -15.11 2.25
CA LEU A 32 0.25 -14.23 1.08
C LEU A 32 0.45 -15.08 -0.16
N TYR A 33 -0.52 -15.07 -1.07
CA TYR A 33 -0.38 -15.60 -2.42
C TYR A 33 -0.07 -14.44 -3.35
N ILE A 34 0.96 -14.57 -4.16
CA ILE A 34 1.35 -13.53 -5.13
C ILE A 34 1.59 -14.18 -6.48
N ALA A 35 1.02 -13.57 -7.51
CA ALA A 35 1.29 -14.01 -8.89
C ALA A 35 2.77 -13.80 -9.22
N SER A 36 3.32 -14.69 -10.05
CA SER A 36 4.67 -14.59 -10.55
C SER A 36 4.71 -14.73 -12.07
N ASP A 37 5.80 -14.29 -12.66
CA ASP A 37 6.07 -14.54 -14.06
C ASP A 37 6.52 -16.01 -14.29
N ARG A 38 6.79 -16.35 -15.55
CA ARG A 38 7.23 -17.70 -15.94
C ARG A 38 8.59 -18.12 -15.35
N TYR A 39 9.35 -17.19 -14.79
CA TYR A 39 10.63 -17.44 -14.13
C TYR A 39 10.52 -17.46 -12.60
N GLY A 40 9.29 -17.35 -12.07
CA GLY A 40 9.04 -17.35 -10.63
C GLY A 40 9.25 -15.99 -9.95
N MET A 41 9.48 -14.90 -10.71
CA MET A 41 9.61 -13.56 -10.17
C MET A 41 8.25 -13.03 -9.69
N PRO A 42 8.08 -12.68 -8.40
CA PRO A 42 6.83 -12.16 -7.90
C PRO A 42 6.45 -10.81 -8.54
N TRP A 43 5.16 -10.59 -8.78
CA TRP A 43 4.65 -9.34 -9.31
C TRP A 43 4.41 -8.33 -8.19
N LEU A 44 5.23 -7.27 -8.14
CA LEU A 44 5.05 -6.17 -7.17
C LEU A 44 3.93 -5.20 -7.56
N SER A 45 3.51 -5.21 -8.83
CA SER A 45 2.49 -4.29 -9.34
C SER A 45 1.06 -4.77 -9.12
N GLY A 46 0.86 -5.99 -8.65
CA GLY A 46 -0.47 -6.56 -8.43
C GLY A 46 -0.44 -8.07 -8.28
N GLY A 47 -1.64 -8.70 -8.29
CA GLY A 47 -1.76 -10.17 -8.23
C GLY A 47 -1.52 -10.77 -6.84
N GLY A 48 -1.51 -9.93 -5.80
CA GLY A 48 -1.47 -10.39 -4.42
C GLY A 48 -2.85 -10.75 -3.90
N CYS A 49 -2.98 -11.90 -3.23
CA CYS A 49 -4.18 -12.33 -2.50
C CYS A 49 -3.83 -12.54 -1.03
N LEU A 50 -4.57 -11.89 -0.15
CA LEU A 50 -4.42 -12.00 1.29
C LEU A 50 -5.75 -11.69 1.97
N ILE A 51 -5.91 -12.05 3.22
CA ILE A 51 -7.10 -11.72 4.00
C ILE A 51 -7.07 -10.24 4.44
N THR A 52 -8.24 -9.65 4.69
CA THR A 52 -8.37 -8.24 5.10
C THR A 52 -7.57 -7.93 6.36
N ARG A 53 -7.52 -8.87 7.31
CA ARG A 53 -6.79 -8.71 8.56
C ARG A 53 -5.28 -8.58 8.34
N ASP A 54 -4.71 -9.35 7.43
CA ASP A 54 -3.29 -9.25 7.10
C ASP A 54 -3.00 -8.02 6.24
N PHE A 55 -3.96 -7.57 5.44
CA PHE A 55 -3.86 -6.30 4.75
C PHE A 55 -3.80 -5.11 5.74
N LEU A 56 -4.58 -5.16 6.83
CA LEU A 56 -4.45 -4.22 7.95
C LEU A 56 -3.08 -4.30 8.62
N ARG A 57 -2.53 -5.50 8.85
CA ARG A 57 -1.20 -5.68 9.43
C ARG A 57 -0.10 -5.10 8.56
N MET A 58 -0.21 -5.24 7.24
CA MET A 58 0.67 -4.54 6.31
C MET A 58 0.57 -3.02 6.49
N GLY A 59 -0.64 -2.48 6.64
CA GLY A 59 -0.85 -1.05 6.95
C GLY A 59 -0.21 -0.63 8.28
N LEU A 60 -0.28 -1.47 9.31
CA LEU A 60 0.36 -1.19 10.60
C LEU A 60 1.89 -1.12 10.50
N LEU A 61 2.50 -1.86 9.58
CA LEU A 61 3.93 -1.73 9.31
C LEU A 61 4.29 -0.31 8.86
N PHE A 62 3.49 0.27 7.97
CA PHE A 62 3.64 1.67 7.55
C PHE A 62 3.33 2.65 8.69
N ALA A 63 2.25 2.45 9.45
CA ALA A 63 1.90 3.28 10.60
C ALA A 63 3.02 3.33 11.64
N ARG A 64 3.72 2.23 11.82
CA ARG A 64 4.91 2.10 12.69
C ARG A 64 6.20 2.60 12.04
N LYS A 65 6.11 3.31 10.90
CA LYS A 65 7.24 3.87 10.16
C LYS A 65 8.28 2.82 9.76
N GLY A 66 7.79 1.67 9.31
CA GLY A 66 8.61 0.53 8.88
C GLY A 66 9.15 -0.36 10.00
N LYS A 67 8.64 -0.21 11.23
CA LYS A 67 8.97 -1.13 12.32
C LYS A 67 8.01 -2.32 12.34
N GLY A 68 8.55 -3.52 12.28
CA GLY A 68 7.81 -4.76 12.39
C GLY A 68 7.30 -5.05 13.81
N VAL A 69 6.53 -6.14 13.97
CA VAL A 69 5.99 -6.59 15.28
C VAL A 69 7.09 -6.85 16.30
N GLY A 70 8.25 -7.36 15.89
CA GLY A 70 9.46 -7.54 16.72
C GLY A 70 10.29 -6.27 16.92
N LYS A 71 9.75 -5.08 16.58
CA LYS A 71 10.44 -3.77 16.62
C LYS A 71 11.64 -3.64 15.66
N ARG A 72 11.94 -4.66 14.85
CA ARG A 72 12.99 -4.60 13.83
C ARG A 72 12.60 -3.58 12.75
N GLN A 73 13.54 -2.72 12.38
CA GLN A 73 13.35 -1.76 11.29
C GLN A 73 13.58 -2.47 9.95
N ILE A 74 12.55 -2.54 9.12
CA ILE A 74 12.61 -3.11 7.77
C ILE A 74 12.28 -2.10 6.68
N GLY A 75 11.55 -1.05 7.00
CA GLY A 75 11.23 0.05 6.11
C GLY A 75 11.89 1.36 6.52
N SER A 76 11.98 2.32 5.60
CA SER A 76 12.61 3.63 5.86
C SER A 76 11.58 4.66 6.32
N ALA A 77 11.66 5.11 7.58
CA ALA A 77 10.86 6.23 8.08
C ALA A 77 11.13 7.53 7.30
N LYS A 78 12.38 7.74 6.86
CA LYS A 78 12.74 8.88 6.02
C LYS A 78 12.02 8.84 4.68
N PHE A 79 11.96 7.67 4.03
CA PHE A 79 11.25 7.49 2.77
C PHE A 79 9.75 7.76 2.92
N LEU A 80 9.10 7.26 3.96
CA LEU A 80 7.69 7.53 4.25
C LEU A 80 7.42 9.02 4.45
N ASN A 81 8.26 9.70 5.20
CA ASN A 81 8.15 11.15 5.39
C ASN A 81 8.35 11.94 4.09
N GLN A 82 9.25 11.49 3.21
CA GLN A 82 9.43 12.09 1.89
C GLN A 82 8.21 11.84 0.99
N THR A 83 7.62 10.64 1.05
CA THR A 83 6.42 10.28 0.28
C THR A 83 5.27 11.25 0.54
N ILE A 84 5.05 11.64 1.80
CA ILE A 84 4.00 12.61 2.14
C ILE A 84 4.32 14.01 1.61
N LYS A 85 5.59 14.39 1.60
CA LYS A 85 6.02 15.74 1.20
C LYS A 85 6.15 15.90 -0.33
N ASN A 86 6.48 14.84 -1.03
CA ASN A 86 6.73 14.84 -2.47
C ASN A 86 5.42 14.58 -3.24
N ILE A 87 4.59 15.61 -3.31
CA ILE A 87 3.31 15.57 -4.03
C ILE A 87 3.56 15.60 -5.53
N CYS A 88 2.97 14.67 -6.28
CA CYS A 88 3.00 14.69 -7.73
C CYS A 88 1.75 15.42 -8.29
N PRO A 89 1.89 16.62 -8.88
CA PRO A 89 0.76 17.40 -9.39
C PRO A 89 -0.04 16.68 -10.48
N LYS A 90 0.62 15.88 -11.31
CA LYS A 90 -0.04 15.16 -12.43
C LYS A 90 -1.17 14.23 -11.98
N TYR A 91 -1.11 13.68 -10.77
CA TYR A 91 -2.17 12.80 -10.30
C TYR A 91 -3.46 13.56 -9.98
N MET A 92 -3.36 14.80 -9.54
CA MET A 92 -4.53 15.67 -9.32
C MET A 92 -5.33 15.90 -10.61
N GLU A 93 -4.62 16.16 -11.72
CA GLU A 93 -5.26 16.38 -13.03
C GLU A 93 -5.96 15.12 -13.53
N LEU A 94 -5.33 13.95 -13.33
CA LEU A 94 -5.86 12.67 -13.77
C LEU A 94 -7.04 12.16 -12.92
N SER A 95 -7.04 12.45 -11.62
CA SER A 95 -8.04 11.92 -10.70
C SER A 95 -9.27 12.80 -10.56
N LYS A 96 -9.26 14.03 -11.04
CA LYS A 96 -10.27 15.09 -10.79
C LYS A 96 -10.53 15.32 -9.29
N ASN A 97 -9.69 14.78 -8.42
CA ASN A 97 -9.83 14.85 -6.98
C ASN A 97 -8.72 15.73 -6.41
N LYS A 98 -9.09 16.96 -6.07
CA LYS A 98 -8.18 18.00 -5.56
C LYS A 98 -7.55 17.68 -4.19
N TYR A 99 -7.94 16.59 -3.54
CA TYR A 99 -7.42 16.18 -2.24
C TYR A 99 -6.51 14.96 -2.30
N LEU A 100 -6.43 14.30 -3.45
CA LEU A 100 -5.67 13.08 -3.62
C LEU A 100 -4.46 13.32 -4.52
N TYR A 101 -3.30 13.01 -3.98
CA TYR A 101 -2.01 13.11 -4.66
C TYR A 101 -1.41 11.72 -4.83
N TYR A 102 -0.34 11.63 -5.60
CA TYR A 102 0.40 10.39 -5.79
C TYR A 102 1.89 10.67 -5.69
N SER A 103 2.58 9.91 -4.83
CA SER A 103 4.02 10.06 -4.60
C SER A 103 4.63 8.70 -4.27
N ASN A 104 5.75 8.37 -4.89
CA ASN A 104 6.49 7.12 -4.66
C ASN A 104 5.57 5.88 -4.70
N SER A 105 4.78 5.76 -5.78
CA SER A 105 3.80 4.67 -5.97
C SER A 105 2.72 4.55 -4.89
N THR A 106 2.47 5.62 -4.14
CA THR A 106 1.53 5.64 -3.01
C THR A 106 0.58 6.83 -3.15
N MET A 107 -0.71 6.61 -2.92
CA MET A 107 -1.68 7.69 -2.80
C MET A 107 -1.45 8.44 -1.49
N THR A 108 -1.57 9.78 -1.53
CA THR A 108 -1.37 10.61 -0.34
C THR A 108 -2.46 11.67 -0.23
N SER A 109 -2.87 11.97 1.01
CA SER A 109 -3.80 13.05 1.34
C SER A 109 -3.48 13.56 2.74
N GLY A 110 -2.80 14.70 2.85
CA GLY A 110 -2.32 15.20 4.14
C GLY A 110 -1.41 14.19 4.84
N ASN A 111 -1.81 13.73 6.02
CA ASN A 111 -1.08 12.70 6.78
C ASN A 111 -1.49 11.26 6.43
N VAL A 112 -2.39 11.08 5.48
CA VAL A 112 -2.86 9.75 5.07
C VAL A 112 -2.09 9.29 3.84
N ILE A 113 -1.62 8.06 3.88
CA ILE A 113 -1.09 7.33 2.72
C ILE A 113 -1.95 6.10 2.46
N GLY A 114 -1.91 5.59 1.25
CA GLY A 114 -2.73 4.42 0.92
C GLY A 114 -2.52 3.84 -0.46
N HIS A 115 -3.24 2.77 -0.70
CA HIS A 115 -3.30 2.10 -1.99
C HIS A 115 -4.72 1.75 -2.36
N SER A 116 -5.00 1.74 -3.66
CA SER A 116 -6.23 1.19 -4.22
C SER A 116 -5.89 0.04 -5.16
N GLY A 117 -6.65 -1.04 -5.06
CA GLY A 117 -6.55 -2.19 -5.95
C GLY A 117 -7.70 -2.26 -6.95
N TYR A 118 -7.49 -3.03 -8.01
CA TYR A 118 -8.53 -3.33 -8.99
C TYR A 118 -9.69 -4.08 -8.31
N GLY A 119 -10.92 -3.67 -8.61
CA GLY A 119 -12.12 -4.27 -8.01
C GLY A 119 -12.51 -3.67 -6.65
N GLY A 120 -11.81 -2.65 -6.16
CA GLY A 120 -12.23 -1.89 -4.99
C GLY A 120 -11.59 -2.28 -3.68
N GLN A 121 -10.38 -2.79 -3.71
CA GLN A 121 -9.57 -2.97 -2.52
C GLN A 121 -8.94 -1.64 -2.11
N TYR A 122 -8.94 -1.34 -0.82
CA TYR A 122 -8.33 -0.14 -0.28
C TYR A 122 -7.60 -0.38 1.03
N LEU A 123 -6.48 0.30 1.16
CA LEU A 123 -5.72 0.44 2.40
C LEU A 123 -5.47 1.93 2.63
N ALA A 124 -5.77 2.41 3.81
CA ALA A 124 -5.49 3.77 4.23
C ALA A 124 -4.79 3.78 5.59
N ILE A 125 -3.75 4.57 5.71
CA ILE A 125 -2.92 4.67 6.89
C ILE A 125 -2.76 6.14 7.27
N ASN A 126 -3.19 6.53 8.45
CA ASN A 126 -2.91 7.84 9.00
C ASN A 126 -1.59 7.79 9.78
N LEU A 127 -0.54 8.36 9.21
CA LEU A 127 0.81 8.35 9.80
C LEU A 127 0.95 9.24 11.04
N LYS A 128 0.00 10.15 11.28
CA LYS A 128 -0.02 11.01 12.47
C LYS A 128 -0.65 10.29 13.67
N THR A 129 -1.79 9.63 13.46
CA THR A 129 -2.52 8.94 14.53
C THR A 129 -2.15 7.47 14.68
N GLY A 130 -1.57 6.86 13.65
CA GLY A 130 -1.29 5.43 13.59
C GLY A 130 -2.51 4.57 13.20
N ASN A 131 -3.65 5.18 12.90
CA ASN A 131 -4.84 4.46 12.51
C ASN A 131 -4.69 3.87 11.10
N VAL A 132 -5.22 2.66 10.94
CA VAL A 132 -5.22 1.93 9.66
C VAL A 132 -6.62 1.43 9.36
N ALA A 133 -7.06 1.61 8.13
CA ALA A 133 -8.29 1.02 7.61
C ALA A 133 -8.01 0.25 6.32
N ALA A 134 -8.66 -0.88 6.17
CA ALA A 134 -8.63 -1.67 4.95
C ALA A 134 -10.01 -2.25 4.68
N PHE A 135 -10.34 -2.39 3.40
CA PHE A 135 -11.48 -3.16 2.98
C PHE A 135 -11.27 -3.76 1.60
N PHE A 136 -11.95 -4.87 1.38
CA PHE A 136 -12.07 -5.51 0.08
C PHE A 136 -13.52 -5.39 -0.39
N SER A 137 -13.69 -5.08 -1.67
CA SER A 137 -14.98 -5.13 -2.33
C SER A 137 -14.83 -5.77 -3.69
N VAL A 138 -15.93 -6.28 -4.21
CA VAL A 138 -16.02 -6.75 -5.58
C VAL A 138 -16.94 -5.79 -6.31
N LEU A 139 -16.39 -5.00 -7.22
CA LEU A 139 -17.16 -4.10 -8.05
C LEU A 139 -17.26 -4.65 -9.46
N GLU A 140 -18.46 -4.62 -10.02
CA GLU A 140 -18.74 -5.11 -11.39
C GLU A 140 -18.06 -4.28 -12.48
N THR A 141 -17.58 -3.09 -12.14
CA THR A 141 -16.92 -2.18 -13.09
C THR A 141 -15.55 -1.76 -12.59
N LYS A 142 -14.69 -1.32 -13.50
CA LYS A 142 -13.34 -0.75 -13.20
C LYS A 142 -13.47 0.33 -12.12
N SER A 143 -13.34 -0.09 -10.89
CA SER A 143 -13.71 0.65 -9.69
C SER A 143 -12.85 1.87 -9.42
N ALA A 144 -11.57 1.78 -9.74
CA ALA A 144 -10.63 2.87 -9.49
C ALA A 144 -10.94 4.15 -10.30
N THR A 145 -11.82 4.09 -11.29
CA THR A 145 -12.15 5.21 -12.17
C THR A 145 -13.48 5.89 -11.87
N LYS A 146 -14.38 5.27 -11.10
CA LYS A 146 -15.68 5.90 -10.75
C LYS A 146 -15.52 6.96 -9.67
N GLU A 147 -15.94 8.18 -9.97
CA GLU A 147 -15.81 9.34 -9.09
C GLU A 147 -16.63 9.21 -7.81
N SER A 148 -17.85 8.61 -7.88
CA SER A 148 -18.69 8.30 -6.71
C SER A 148 -17.95 7.39 -5.72
N TYR A 149 -17.33 6.34 -6.21
CA TYR A 149 -16.61 5.39 -5.37
C TYR A 149 -15.38 6.01 -4.69
N LYS A 150 -14.64 6.86 -5.40
CA LYS A 150 -13.53 7.63 -4.80
C LYS A 150 -14.02 8.59 -3.72
N LYS A 151 -15.19 9.22 -3.93
CA LYS A 151 -15.81 10.09 -2.95
C LYS A 151 -16.22 9.32 -1.70
N ASP A 152 -16.86 8.17 -1.86
CA ASP A 152 -17.28 7.32 -0.75
C ASP A 152 -16.07 6.81 0.05
N MET A 153 -15.00 6.43 -0.64
CA MET A 153 -13.74 6.05 -0.01
C MET A 153 -13.13 7.19 0.82
N ILE A 154 -13.11 8.41 0.28
CA ILE A 154 -12.59 9.58 0.99
C ILE A 154 -13.47 9.89 2.20
N ASN A 155 -14.79 9.77 2.07
CA ASN A 155 -15.70 9.94 3.18
C ASN A 155 -15.44 8.90 4.28
N MET A 156 -15.25 7.62 3.92
CA MET A 156 -14.87 6.60 4.89
C MET A 156 -13.50 6.87 5.52
N LEU A 157 -12.52 7.35 4.75
CA LEU A 157 -11.23 7.76 5.28
C LEU A 157 -11.33 8.95 6.23
N SER A 158 -12.30 9.86 6.02
CA SER A 158 -12.53 10.99 6.92
C SER A 158 -13.08 10.54 8.29
N LEU A 159 -13.80 9.42 8.34
CA LEU A 159 -14.29 8.83 9.61
C LEU A 159 -13.17 8.21 10.46
N ILE A 160 -11.99 7.94 9.87
CA ILE A 160 -10.82 7.45 10.60
C ILE A 160 -10.11 8.58 11.37
N HIS A 161 -10.54 9.81 11.18
CA HIS A 161 -10.01 10.98 11.86
C HIS A 161 -10.73 11.33 13.19
N ILE A 162 -11.71 10.54 13.60
CA ILE A 162 -12.43 10.73 14.85
C ILE A 162 -11.69 10.06 16.01
#